data_cc92bccabf6f711b9c7832c633b9f807
#
_entry.id   cc92bccabf6f711b9c7832c633b9f807
#
_cell.length_a   1.000
_cell.length_b   1.000
_cell.length_c   1.000
_cell.angle_alpha   90.00
_cell.angle_beta   90.00
_cell.angle_gamma   90.00
#
_symmetry.space_group_name_H-M   'P 1'
#
loop_
_entity.id
_entity.type
_entity.pdbx_description
1 polymer ?
#
loop_
_entity_poly.entity_id
_entity_poly.type
_entity_poly.pdbx_seq_one_letter_code
_entity_poly.pdbx_strand_id
1 'polypeptide(L)'
;PNLVEPAPQIDTTHHHHHHPDNNIINFNDVKELFYGVPTTKLIRSSLTLQMAAIEPMVDLGMWVMNSKLMEMPIFRDVMLGFVRNTFYEHFCAGKDLTEVRRTVMTLSDSGLKAMLDYGVEHATENESCEQSTTAFIQTIESTKSLPESSASFVVAKITAICTPRLLKRMSDLLRWQQKDPSFNLPWKQKTLPLFAESSPVYHTSEKPDPLTVEEECDLQLAHERLRKICEKCLEHDVPLLIDAEDTTIQPAIDYFAYSAAIKYHKDDQPLIFGTIQAYLKDAKERMVIAKKAAEKMGVPMGFKLVRGAYMGSEKELASSLGFKSPIHDSIEQTHACFNSCAEYMIEEIANGSGAAVVLATHNIESGKLAATKAIDMGIKNERQNLQFAQLYGMADGLSFGLRNAGFQVSKYLPFGPVEQIMHYLMRRAEENRGMLSTSAFDRQLMRKELSRRFEVATS
;
A
#
# COMPACT_ATOMS: atom_id res chain seq x y z
N PRO A 1 1.52 -12.26 11.81
CA PRO A 1 2.92 -12.41 11.56
C PRO A 1 3.37 -11.25 10.71
N ASN A 2 4.17 -10.43 11.31
CA ASN A 2 4.40 -9.06 10.94
C ASN A 2 5.69 -8.95 10.16
N LEU A 3 5.62 -8.43 8.95
CA LEU A 3 6.76 -7.76 8.39
C LEU A 3 6.73 -6.32 8.90
N VAL A 4 7.15 -6.21 10.14
CA VAL A 4 7.71 -4.96 10.60
C VAL A 4 9.08 -4.88 9.93
N GLU A 5 9.31 -3.90 9.08
CA GLU A 5 10.69 -3.54 8.76
C GLU A 5 11.39 -3.30 10.09
N PRO A 6 12.51 -3.95 10.40
CA PRO A 6 13.25 -3.58 11.58
C PRO A 6 13.57 -2.10 11.49
N ALA A 7 13.41 -1.39 12.59
CA ALA A 7 13.81 0.01 12.67
C ALA A 7 15.21 0.13 12.07
N PRO A 8 15.47 1.16 11.27
CA PRO A 8 16.82 1.42 10.81
C PRO A 8 17.71 1.47 12.06
N GLN A 9 18.62 0.51 12.18
CA GLN A 9 19.61 0.56 13.24
C GLN A 9 20.39 1.85 13.02
N ILE A 10 20.29 2.74 13.97
CA ILE A 10 21.17 3.91 14.01
C ILE A 10 22.53 3.33 14.33
N ASP A 11 23.33 3.11 13.29
CA ASP A 11 24.69 2.69 13.43
C ASP A 11 25.46 3.87 14.05
N THR A 12 25.80 3.75 15.34
CA THR A 12 26.54 4.77 16.08
C THR A 12 28.04 4.72 15.81
N THR A 13 28.49 3.90 14.86
CA THR A 13 29.89 3.87 14.46
C THR A 13 30.14 4.71 13.22
N HIS A 14 30.36 6.00 13.42
CA HIS A 14 30.82 6.90 12.39
C HIS A 14 32.26 6.60 12.00
N HIS A 15 32.45 5.98 10.83
CA HIS A 15 33.66 6.19 10.06
C HIS A 15 33.34 7.18 8.93
N HIS A 16 33.88 8.38 9.10
CA HIS A 16 33.84 9.44 8.10
C HIS A 16 34.54 9.01 6.82
N HIS A 17 33.75 8.71 5.78
CA HIS A 17 34.20 8.88 4.41
C HIS A 17 33.40 10.00 3.79
N HIS A 18 34.10 11.11 3.51
CA HIS A 18 33.54 12.24 2.76
C HIS A 18 33.18 11.80 1.35
N HIS A 19 31.86 11.58 1.12
CA HIS A 19 31.25 11.75 -0.18
C HIS A 19 30.54 13.12 -0.19
N PRO A 20 30.52 13.83 -1.35
CA PRO A 20 29.85 15.11 -1.41
C PRO A 20 28.38 14.94 -1.01
N ASP A 21 27.96 15.73 -0.03
CA ASP A 21 26.63 15.72 0.58
C ASP A 21 25.55 15.98 -0.46
N ASN A 22 25.03 14.94 -1.07
CA ASN A 22 23.76 14.99 -1.75
C ASN A 22 22.64 14.77 -0.73
N ASN A 23 22.43 15.74 0.15
CA ASN A 23 21.29 15.77 1.05
C ASN A 23 20.03 16.18 0.28
N ILE A 24 19.52 15.27 -0.57
CA ILE A 24 18.26 15.48 -1.31
C ILE A 24 17.09 15.62 -0.35
N ILE A 25 17.10 14.86 0.74
CA ILE A 25 16.10 14.91 1.80
C ILE A 25 16.74 15.57 3.02
N ASN A 26 16.22 16.75 3.39
CA ASN A 26 16.74 17.50 4.55
C ASN A 26 15.88 17.27 5.78
N PHE A 27 16.44 16.60 6.79
CA PHE A 27 15.79 16.38 8.07
C PHE A 27 16.24 17.35 9.17
N ASN A 28 17.17 18.25 8.88
CA ASN A 28 17.73 19.18 9.87
C ASN A 28 16.86 20.41 10.09
N ASP A 29 16.12 20.84 9.07
CA ASP A 29 15.21 21.98 9.16
C ASP A 29 13.80 21.51 9.50
N VAL A 30 13.54 21.30 10.79
CA VAL A 30 12.22 20.81 11.26
C VAL A 30 11.10 21.83 11.06
N LYS A 31 11.42 23.13 10.99
CA LYS A 31 10.43 24.17 10.67
C LYS A 31 9.86 23.99 9.27
N GLU A 32 10.73 23.82 8.30
CA GLU A 32 10.34 23.56 6.91
C GLU A 32 9.66 22.21 6.76
N LEU A 33 10.17 21.19 7.46
CA LEU A 33 9.67 19.84 7.41
C LEU A 33 8.18 19.76 7.82
N PHE A 34 7.82 20.42 8.93
CA PHE A 34 6.45 20.41 9.47
C PHE A 34 5.66 21.69 9.15
N TYR A 35 6.09 22.44 8.15
CA TYR A 35 5.35 23.60 7.67
C TYR A 35 3.92 23.22 7.26
N GLY A 36 2.95 23.98 7.72
CA GLY A 36 1.53 23.72 7.45
C GLY A 36 0.88 22.64 8.33
N VAL A 37 1.63 21.99 9.21
CA VAL A 37 1.07 21.05 10.18
C VAL A 37 0.61 21.81 11.44
N PRO A 38 -0.69 21.77 11.81
CA PRO A 38 -1.17 22.42 13.01
C PRO A 38 -0.47 21.90 14.29
N THR A 39 -0.18 22.78 15.22
CA THR A 39 0.48 22.41 16.49
C THR A 39 -0.31 21.36 17.26
N THR A 40 -1.64 21.46 17.30
CA THR A 40 -2.53 20.48 17.94
C THR A 40 -2.39 19.08 17.35
N LYS A 41 -2.31 18.99 16.03
CA LYS A 41 -2.09 17.70 15.33
C LYS A 41 -0.70 17.14 15.65
N LEU A 42 0.31 17.98 15.66
CA LEU A 42 1.69 17.57 15.98
C LEU A 42 1.80 17.04 17.41
N ILE A 43 1.14 17.70 18.37
CA ILE A 43 1.06 17.24 19.78
C ILE A 43 0.37 15.88 19.86
N ARG A 44 -0.79 15.72 19.25
CA ARG A 44 -1.56 14.46 19.25
C ARG A 44 -0.75 13.32 18.63
N SER A 45 -0.15 13.57 17.49
CA SER A 45 0.69 12.57 16.80
C SER A 45 1.87 12.15 17.66
N SER A 46 2.58 13.10 18.26
CA SER A 46 3.72 12.83 19.14
C SER A 46 3.30 12.01 20.37
N LEU A 47 2.19 12.37 21.00
CA LEU A 47 1.68 11.63 22.16
C LEU A 47 1.20 10.22 21.80
N THR A 48 0.49 10.05 20.69
CA THR A 48 0.01 8.73 20.24
C THR A 48 1.18 7.80 19.92
N LEU A 49 2.19 8.27 19.20
CA LEU A 49 3.37 7.50 18.88
C LEU A 49 4.20 7.18 20.14
N GLN A 50 4.28 8.11 21.09
CA GLN A 50 4.96 7.88 22.37
C GLN A 50 4.23 6.82 23.19
N MET A 51 2.90 6.84 23.22
CA MET A 51 2.09 5.82 23.89
C MET A 51 2.27 4.45 23.26
N ALA A 52 2.30 4.38 21.94
CA ALA A 52 2.57 3.13 21.20
C ALA A 52 3.98 2.58 21.45
N ALA A 53 4.94 3.44 21.78
CA ALA A 53 6.30 3.03 22.10
C ALA A 53 6.42 2.33 23.47
N ILE A 54 5.44 2.48 24.35
CA ILE A 54 5.42 1.85 25.67
C ILE A 54 4.87 0.43 25.55
N GLU A 55 5.75 -0.57 25.47
CA GLU A 55 5.38 -1.96 25.23
C GLU A 55 4.33 -2.53 26.19
N PRO A 56 4.42 -2.33 27.53
CA PRO A 56 3.38 -2.82 28.45
C PRO A 56 1.99 -2.25 28.16
N MET A 57 1.90 -1.01 27.72
CA MET A 57 0.61 -0.39 27.34
C MET A 57 0.02 -1.04 26.10
N VAL A 58 0.86 -1.33 25.10
CA VAL A 58 0.43 -2.03 23.87
C VAL A 58 -0.01 -3.45 24.21
N ASP A 59 0.76 -4.16 25.01
CA ASP A 59 0.42 -5.52 25.45
C ASP A 59 -0.90 -5.58 26.20
N LEU A 60 -1.13 -4.62 27.11
CA LEU A 60 -2.40 -4.52 27.84
C LEU A 60 -3.56 -4.22 26.89
N GLY A 61 -3.38 -3.27 25.97
CA GLY A 61 -4.40 -2.92 24.99
C GLY A 61 -4.77 -4.10 24.10
N MET A 62 -3.78 -4.85 23.59
CA MET A 62 -3.99 -6.02 22.76
C MET A 62 -4.70 -7.15 23.54
N TRP A 63 -4.30 -7.35 24.80
CA TRP A 63 -4.96 -8.32 25.67
C TRP A 63 -6.43 -7.96 25.91
N VAL A 64 -6.71 -6.70 26.22
CA VAL A 64 -8.08 -6.20 26.45
C VAL A 64 -8.92 -6.39 25.18
N MET A 65 -8.42 -6.01 24.02
CA MET A 65 -9.15 -6.10 22.75
C MET A 65 -9.49 -7.55 22.35
N ASN A 66 -8.69 -8.51 22.78
CA ASN A 66 -8.90 -9.93 22.53
C ASN A 66 -9.62 -10.65 23.69
N SER A 67 -9.97 -9.94 24.75
CA SER A 67 -10.60 -10.53 25.94
C SER A 67 -12.12 -10.54 25.84
N LYS A 68 -12.74 -11.36 26.72
CA LYS A 68 -14.20 -11.39 26.89
C LYS A 68 -14.78 -10.11 27.44
N LEU A 69 -13.96 -9.21 27.99
CA LEU A 69 -14.40 -7.89 28.46
C LEU A 69 -15.01 -7.06 27.32
N MET A 70 -14.58 -7.28 26.09
CA MET A 70 -15.14 -6.59 24.91
C MET A 70 -16.55 -7.07 24.54
N GLU A 71 -17.03 -8.17 25.13
CA GLU A 71 -18.41 -8.63 24.99
C GLU A 71 -19.38 -7.83 25.90
N MET A 72 -18.86 -7.12 26.90
CA MET A 72 -19.65 -6.26 27.81
C MET A 72 -19.91 -4.91 27.11
N PRO A 73 -21.18 -4.53 26.84
CA PRO A 73 -21.49 -3.36 26.01
C PRO A 73 -20.89 -2.04 26.52
N ILE A 74 -20.97 -1.78 27.83
CA ILE A 74 -20.45 -0.53 28.42
C ILE A 74 -18.93 -0.48 28.33
N PHE A 75 -18.26 -1.57 28.66
CA PHE A 75 -16.80 -1.67 28.59
C PHE A 75 -16.31 -1.53 27.15
N ARG A 76 -16.98 -2.21 26.20
CA ARG A 76 -16.69 -2.11 24.77
C ARG A 76 -16.82 -0.67 24.28
N ASP A 77 -17.89 0.04 24.63
CA ASP A 77 -18.11 1.41 24.20
C ASP A 77 -17.03 2.36 24.72
N VAL A 78 -16.61 2.18 25.98
CA VAL A 78 -15.52 2.97 26.57
C VAL A 78 -14.20 2.70 25.84
N MET A 79 -13.88 1.43 25.60
CA MET A 79 -12.63 1.05 24.91
C MET A 79 -12.60 1.49 23.46
N LEU A 80 -13.70 1.33 22.73
CA LEU A 80 -13.79 1.81 21.35
C LEU A 80 -13.72 3.35 21.30
N GLY A 81 -14.28 4.04 22.27
CA GLY A 81 -14.15 5.50 22.40
C GLY A 81 -12.69 5.92 22.62
N PHE A 82 -11.96 5.21 23.47
CA PHE A 82 -10.52 5.44 23.68
C PHE A 82 -9.71 5.19 22.39
N VAL A 83 -9.92 4.06 21.75
CA VAL A 83 -9.25 3.72 20.49
C VAL A 83 -9.54 4.75 19.40
N ARG A 84 -10.82 5.19 19.30
CA ARG A 84 -11.24 6.20 18.32
C ARG A 84 -10.52 7.52 18.50
N ASN A 85 -10.31 7.97 19.72
CA ASN A 85 -9.68 9.25 20.02
C ASN A 85 -8.14 9.19 20.05
N THR A 86 -7.54 8.01 19.92
CA THR A 86 -6.09 7.81 19.92
C THR A 86 -5.60 7.20 18.63
N PHE A 87 -5.48 5.87 18.56
CA PHE A 87 -4.92 5.15 17.41
C PHE A 87 -5.74 5.33 16.13
N TYR A 88 -7.06 5.28 16.24
CA TYR A 88 -7.93 5.45 15.09
C TYR A 88 -7.76 6.83 14.44
N GLU A 89 -7.80 7.89 15.24
CA GLU A 89 -7.64 9.26 14.73
C GLU A 89 -6.25 9.49 14.13
N HIS A 90 -5.23 8.84 14.68
CA HIS A 90 -3.86 8.97 14.19
C HIS A 90 -3.62 8.21 12.88
N PHE A 91 -4.15 7.00 12.73
CA PHE A 91 -3.84 6.09 11.62
C PHE A 91 -4.93 5.99 10.55
N CYS A 92 -6.12 6.46 10.81
CA CYS A 92 -7.26 6.36 9.91
C CYS A 92 -7.82 7.73 9.54
N ALA A 93 -8.43 7.80 8.36
CA ALA A 93 -8.93 9.05 7.82
C ALA A 93 -10.30 9.46 8.38
N GLY A 94 -11.06 8.52 8.93
CA GLY A 94 -12.39 8.76 9.47
C GLY A 94 -13.33 7.57 9.27
N LYS A 95 -14.52 7.66 9.83
CA LYS A 95 -15.54 6.59 9.78
C LYS A 95 -16.31 6.58 8.45
N ASP A 96 -16.42 7.73 7.80
CA ASP A 96 -17.20 7.94 6.59
C ASP A 96 -16.56 8.99 5.68
N LEU A 97 -17.12 9.19 4.50
CA LEU A 97 -16.59 10.11 3.50
C LEU A 97 -16.63 11.58 3.95
N THR A 98 -17.49 11.96 4.87
CA THR A 98 -17.53 13.31 5.44
C THR A 98 -16.28 13.59 6.28
N GLU A 99 -15.90 12.66 7.15
CA GLU A 99 -14.68 12.78 7.95
C GLU A 99 -13.41 12.68 7.08
N VAL A 100 -13.41 11.76 6.09
CA VAL A 100 -12.32 11.60 5.11
C VAL A 100 -12.04 12.91 4.38
N ARG A 101 -13.06 13.62 3.96
CA ARG A 101 -12.92 14.91 3.28
C ARG A 101 -12.09 15.90 4.11
N ARG A 102 -12.36 16.00 5.41
CA ARG A 102 -11.59 16.88 6.32
C ARG A 102 -10.12 16.48 6.38
N THR A 103 -9.87 15.18 6.48
CA THR A 103 -8.51 14.65 6.53
C THR A 103 -7.77 14.92 5.23
N VAL A 104 -8.40 14.71 4.08
CA VAL A 104 -7.83 15.01 2.76
C VAL A 104 -7.51 16.48 2.62
N MET A 105 -8.40 17.37 3.06
CA MET A 105 -8.17 18.81 3.03
C MET A 105 -6.97 19.22 3.88
N THR A 106 -6.83 18.65 5.08
CA THR A 106 -5.68 18.88 5.95
C THR A 106 -4.37 18.42 5.31
N LEU A 107 -4.37 17.23 4.68
CA LEU A 107 -3.21 16.74 3.94
C LEU A 107 -2.87 17.63 2.74
N SER A 108 -3.87 18.05 1.99
CA SER A 108 -3.70 18.94 0.85
C SER A 108 -3.06 20.27 1.27
N ASP A 109 -3.48 20.84 2.39
CA ASP A 109 -2.89 22.05 2.97
C ASP A 109 -1.42 21.85 3.35
N SER A 110 -1.04 20.62 3.69
CA SER A 110 0.35 20.23 3.97
C SER A 110 1.13 19.81 2.73
N GLY A 111 0.56 19.92 1.54
CA GLY A 111 1.22 19.54 0.28
C GLY A 111 1.29 18.05 0.00
N LEU A 112 0.46 17.25 0.69
CA LEU A 112 0.39 15.80 0.51
C LEU A 112 -0.91 15.41 -0.19
N LYS A 113 -0.87 14.29 -0.90
CA LYS A 113 -2.04 13.69 -1.54
C LYS A 113 -2.57 12.52 -0.73
N ALA A 114 -3.76 12.08 -1.08
CA ALA A 114 -4.44 10.99 -0.41
C ALA A 114 -4.71 9.81 -1.34
N MET A 115 -4.43 8.61 -0.88
CA MET A 115 -4.92 7.36 -1.43
C MET A 115 -6.10 6.91 -0.57
N LEU A 116 -7.29 6.83 -1.14
CA LEU A 116 -8.50 6.55 -0.39
C LEU A 116 -8.75 5.05 -0.34
N ASP A 117 -8.64 4.45 0.84
CA ASP A 117 -8.83 3.03 1.08
C ASP A 117 -10.03 2.76 1.98
N TYR A 118 -11.12 2.24 1.39
CA TYR A 118 -12.22 1.73 2.17
C TYR A 118 -11.78 0.42 2.85
N GLY A 119 -11.61 0.46 4.16
CA GLY A 119 -10.88 -0.53 4.95
C GLY A 119 -11.59 -1.85 5.21
N VAL A 120 -12.61 -2.21 4.45
CA VAL A 120 -13.31 -3.50 4.59
C VAL A 120 -12.60 -4.55 3.73
N GLU A 121 -12.27 -5.66 4.35
CA GLU A 121 -11.53 -6.77 3.74
C GLU A 121 -12.41 -8.03 3.66
N HIS A 122 -12.12 -8.89 2.67
CA HIS A 122 -12.62 -10.26 2.54
C HIS A 122 -14.15 -10.42 2.55
N ALA A 123 -14.75 -10.19 1.40
CA ALA A 123 -16.15 -10.55 1.18
C ALA A 123 -16.32 -12.08 1.21
N THR A 124 -17.32 -12.56 1.92
CA THR A 124 -17.58 -13.99 2.07
C THR A 124 -18.62 -14.50 1.07
N GLU A 125 -19.43 -13.60 0.53
CA GLU A 125 -20.54 -13.92 -0.38
C GLU A 125 -20.80 -12.79 -1.36
N ASN A 126 -21.64 -13.04 -2.37
CA ASN A 126 -21.96 -12.07 -3.42
C ASN A 126 -22.62 -10.79 -2.88
N GLU A 127 -23.46 -10.88 -1.85
CA GLU A 127 -24.05 -9.69 -1.24
C GLU A 127 -23.00 -8.75 -0.65
N SER A 128 -22.02 -9.29 0.07
CA SER A 128 -20.89 -8.52 0.60
C SER A 128 -20.06 -7.90 -0.52
N CYS A 129 -19.86 -8.62 -1.62
CA CYS A 129 -19.16 -8.11 -2.80
C CYS A 129 -19.91 -6.94 -3.45
N GLU A 130 -21.23 -6.99 -3.51
CA GLU A 130 -22.03 -5.88 -4.04
C GLU A 130 -21.98 -4.65 -3.13
N GLN A 131 -22.04 -4.84 -1.82
CA GLN A 131 -21.90 -3.76 -0.84
C GLN A 131 -20.54 -3.08 -0.95
N SER A 132 -19.47 -3.85 -1.05
CA SER A 132 -18.10 -3.32 -1.23
C SER A 132 -17.96 -2.57 -2.56
N THR A 133 -18.55 -3.09 -3.63
CA THR A 133 -18.54 -2.42 -4.94
C THR A 133 -19.22 -1.07 -4.86
N THR A 134 -20.39 -0.99 -4.22
CA THR A 134 -21.09 0.26 -3.99
C THR A 134 -20.24 1.25 -3.19
N ALA A 135 -19.56 0.79 -2.15
CA ALA A 135 -18.70 1.63 -1.32
C ALA A 135 -17.48 2.17 -2.11
N PHE A 136 -16.86 1.36 -2.96
CA PHE A 136 -15.79 1.82 -3.85
C PHE A 136 -16.28 2.87 -4.83
N ILE A 137 -17.44 2.65 -5.44
CA ILE A 137 -18.04 3.61 -6.39
C ILE A 137 -18.36 4.94 -5.69
N GLN A 138 -18.94 4.91 -4.49
CA GLN A 138 -19.20 6.11 -3.69
C GLN A 138 -17.91 6.84 -3.34
N THR A 139 -16.84 6.11 -3.02
CA THR A 139 -15.53 6.69 -2.74
C THR A 139 -14.99 7.42 -3.97
N ILE A 140 -15.09 6.81 -5.15
CA ILE A 140 -14.67 7.43 -6.42
C ILE A 140 -15.49 8.69 -6.69
N GLU A 141 -16.81 8.63 -6.56
CA GLU A 141 -17.70 9.76 -6.76
C GLU A 141 -17.39 10.92 -5.79
N SER A 142 -17.00 10.61 -4.56
CA SER A 142 -16.67 11.62 -3.55
C SER A 142 -15.46 12.47 -3.92
N THR A 143 -14.61 12.01 -4.82
CA THR A 143 -13.42 12.76 -5.24
C THR A 143 -13.76 14.08 -5.94
N LYS A 144 -14.95 14.21 -6.52
CA LYS A 144 -15.44 15.48 -7.10
C LYS A 144 -15.52 16.61 -6.09
N SER A 145 -15.82 16.30 -4.84
CA SER A 145 -15.97 17.30 -3.78
C SER A 145 -14.68 17.64 -3.07
N LEU A 146 -13.57 16.98 -3.45
CA LEU A 146 -12.25 17.21 -2.88
C LEU A 146 -11.50 18.28 -3.68
N PRO A 147 -10.49 18.93 -3.07
CA PRO A 147 -9.59 19.80 -3.81
C PRO A 147 -8.99 19.09 -5.02
N GLU A 148 -8.82 19.82 -6.13
CA GLU A 148 -8.30 19.26 -7.37
C GLU A 148 -6.96 18.55 -7.14
N SER A 149 -6.83 17.36 -7.70
CA SER A 149 -5.63 16.50 -7.58
C SER A 149 -5.25 16.07 -6.16
N SER A 150 -6.09 16.30 -5.16
CA SER A 150 -5.81 15.90 -3.78
C SER A 150 -5.95 14.40 -3.54
N ALA A 151 -6.81 13.72 -4.28
CA ALA A 151 -6.91 12.26 -4.30
C ALA A 151 -6.04 11.72 -5.44
N SER A 152 -4.96 11.03 -5.10
CA SER A 152 -4.06 10.43 -6.10
C SER A 152 -4.56 9.09 -6.61
N PHE A 153 -5.23 8.33 -5.75
CA PHE A 153 -5.77 7.00 -6.04
C PHE A 153 -7.00 6.72 -5.18
N VAL A 154 -7.86 5.87 -5.71
CA VAL A 154 -8.77 5.06 -4.91
C VAL A 154 -8.19 3.64 -4.88
N VAL A 155 -8.14 3.05 -3.71
CA VAL A 155 -7.57 1.71 -3.49
C VAL A 155 -8.69 0.68 -3.40
N ALA A 156 -8.51 -0.43 -4.07
CA ALA A 156 -9.44 -1.56 -4.01
C ALA A 156 -8.69 -2.87 -3.76
N LYS A 157 -9.33 -3.76 -3.03
CA LYS A 157 -8.89 -5.15 -2.86
C LYS A 157 -9.83 -6.04 -3.66
N ILE A 158 -9.26 -6.91 -4.48
CA ILE A 158 -10.08 -7.86 -5.27
C ILE A 158 -10.86 -8.81 -4.36
N THR A 159 -10.32 -9.13 -3.18
CA THR A 159 -11.02 -9.94 -2.17
C THR A 159 -12.31 -9.29 -1.63
N ALA A 160 -12.51 -8.01 -1.85
CA ALA A 160 -13.74 -7.32 -1.49
C ALA A 160 -14.84 -7.40 -2.58
N ILE A 161 -14.50 -7.73 -3.80
CA ILE A 161 -15.42 -7.84 -4.94
C ILE A 161 -15.52 -9.24 -5.55
N CYS A 162 -14.65 -10.14 -5.15
CA CYS A 162 -14.61 -11.54 -5.55
C CYS A 162 -14.22 -12.35 -4.32
N THR A 163 -14.95 -13.43 -4.03
CA THR A 163 -14.67 -14.21 -2.84
C THR A 163 -13.27 -14.85 -2.89
N PRO A 164 -12.54 -14.90 -1.77
CA PRO A 164 -11.22 -15.55 -1.71
C PRO A 164 -11.23 -17.00 -2.20
N ARG A 165 -12.31 -17.73 -1.97
CA ARG A 165 -12.48 -19.10 -2.45
C ARG A 165 -12.42 -19.17 -3.98
N LEU A 166 -13.14 -18.29 -4.68
CA LEU A 166 -13.11 -18.25 -6.14
C LEU A 166 -11.73 -17.80 -6.65
N LEU A 167 -11.13 -16.81 -6.00
CA LEU A 167 -9.77 -16.35 -6.35
C LEU A 167 -8.74 -17.48 -6.22
N LYS A 168 -8.87 -18.32 -5.20
CA LYS A 168 -8.01 -19.50 -5.03
C LYS A 168 -8.21 -20.51 -6.16
N ARG A 169 -9.46 -20.81 -6.52
CA ARG A 169 -9.80 -21.69 -7.64
C ARG A 169 -9.21 -21.17 -8.96
N MET A 170 -9.40 -19.89 -9.23
CA MET A 170 -8.84 -19.25 -10.42
C MET A 170 -7.31 -19.29 -10.42
N SER A 171 -6.69 -19.02 -9.28
CA SER A 171 -5.24 -19.02 -9.15
C SER A 171 -4.64 -20.41 -9.40
N ASP A 172 -5.30 -21.47 -8.89
CA ASP A 172 -4.89 -22.85 -9.17
C ASP A 172 -4.97 -23.17 -10.66
N LEU A 173 -6.05 -22.76 -11.31
CA LEU A 173 -6.23 -22.96 -12.76
C LEU A 173 -5.18 -22.18 -13.59
N LEU A 174 -4.87 -20.96 -13.22
CA LEU A 174 -3.85 -20.14 -13.86
C LEU A 174 -2.44 -20.73 -13.67
N ARG A 175 -2.12 -21.26 -12.48
CA ARG A 175 -0.85 -21.95 -12.21
C ARG A 175 -0.75 -23.23 -13.03
N TRP A 176 -1.84 -23.98 -13.17
CA TRP A 176 -1.83 -25.18 -13.99
C TRP A 176 -1.56 -24.86 -15.45
N GLN A 177 -2.17 -23.81 -15.99
CA GLN A 177 -1.89 -23.33 -17.34
C GLN A 177 -0.43 -22.91 -17.52
N GLN A 178 0.21 -22.38 -16.48
CA GLN A 178 1.65 -22.09 -16.52
C GLN A 178 2.50 -23.36 -16.66
N LYS A 179 2.08 -24.46 -16.02
CA LYS A 179 2.74 -25.77 -16.14
C LYS A 179 2.45 -26.46 -17.49
N ASP A 180 1.23 -26.31 -17.97
CA ASP A 180 0.74 -26.93 -19.21
C ASP A 180 0.05 -25.86 -20.08
N PRO A 181 0.77 -25.23 -21.00
CA PRO A 181 0.22 -24.17 -21.87
C PRO A 181 -0.93 -24.61 -22.76
N SER A 182 -1.12 -25.91 -22.98
CA SER A 182 -2.27 -26.45 -23.74
C SER A 182 -3.56 -26.45 -22.94
N PHE A 183 -3.49 -26.23 -21.61
CA PHE A 183 -4.65 -26.20 -20.74
C PHE A 183 -5.50 -24.96 -21.05
N ASN A 184 -6.71 -25.18 -21.55
CA ASN A 184 -7.60 -24.11 -21.97
C ASN A 184 -8.43 -23.57 -20.79
N LEU A 185 -8.48 -22.25 -20.67
CA LEU A 185 -9.30 -21.53 -19.70
C LEU A 185 -10.31 -20.64 -20.46
N PRO A 186 -11.52 -21.15 -20.75
CA PRO A 186 -12.49 -20.42 -21.58
C PRO A 186 -12.91 -19.06 -21.03
N TRP A 187 -12.89 -18.91 -19.71
CA TRP A 187 -13.26 -17.69 -18.99
C TRP A 187 -12.14 -16.63 -18.97
N LYS A 188 -10.90 -17.02 -19.33
CA LYS A 188 -9.76 -16.13 -19.23
C LYS A 188 -9.82 -15.05 -20.31
N GLN A 189 -9.84 -13.79 -19.89
CA GLN A 189 -9.74 -12.65 -20.78
C GLN A 189 -8.27 -12.33 -21.07
N LYS A 190 -8.04 -11.42 -22.02
CA LYS A 190 -6.71 -10.92 -22.34
C LYS A 190 -6.09 -10.27 -21.10
N THR A 191 -4.88 -10.68 -20.78
CA THR A 191 -4.11 -10.17 -19.62
C THR A 191 -2.64 -10.05 -19.99
N LEU A 192 -1.89 -9.28 -19.21
CA LEU A 192 -0.43 -9.33 -19.22
C LEU A 192 0.03 -10.66 -18.60
N PRO A 193 1.24 -11.12 -18.88
CA PRO A 193 1.78 -12.32 -18.25
C PRO A 193 1.73 -12.24 -16.73
N LEU A 194 1.27 -13.33 -16.09
CA LEU A 194 1.06 -13.41 -14.64
C LEU A 194 2.25 -14.04 -13.91
N PHE A 195 3.05 -14.83 -14.61
CA PHE A 195 4.15 -15.61 -14.05
C PHE A 195 5.44 -15.33 -14.77
N ALA A 196 6.53 -15.42 -14.01
CA ALA A 196 7.88 -15.57 -14.54
C ALA A 196 8.25 -17.05 -14.55
N GLU A 197 9.34 -17.40 -15.21
CA GLU A 197 9.86 -18.77 -15.18
C GLU A 197 10.21 -19.21 -13.76
N SER A 198 10.73 -18.29 -12.96
CA SER A 198 11.07 -18.52 -11.54
C SER A 198 9.88 -18.52 -10.58
N SER A 199 8.67 -18.22 -11.06
CA SER A 199 7.50 -18.11 -10.19
C SER A 199 7.13 -19.45 -9.56
N PRO A 200 6.84 -19.49 -8.23
CA PRO A 200 6.46 -20.72 -7.57
C PRO A 200 5.06 -21.17 -8.01
N VAL A 201 4.94 -22.47 -8.27
CA VAL A 201 3.66 -23.10 -8.62
C VAL A 201 3.31 -24.28 -7.69
N TYR A 202 3.99 -24.38 -6.56
CA TYR A 202 3.84 -25.47 -5.59
C TYR A 202 2.46 -25.52 -4.94
N HIS A 203 1.71 -24.43 -4.96
CA HIS A 203 0.36 -24.37 -4.40
C HIS A 203 -0.61 -25.34 -5.11
N THR A 204 -0.34 -25.66 -6.36
CA THR A 204 -1.20 -26.45 -7.24
C THR A 204 -0.44 -27.70 -7.67
N SER A 205 -0.45 -28.74 -6.84
CA SER A 205 0.26 -30.00 -7.09
C SER A 205 -0.49 -30.91 -8.06
N GLU A 206 -1.80 -30.82 -8.11
CA GLU A 206 -2.70 -31.64 -8.91
C GLU A 206 -3.49 -30.79 -9.89
N LYS A 207 -3.86 -31.39 -11.03
CA LYS A 207 -4.69 -30.72 -12.02
C LYS A 207 -6.02 -30.32 -11.42
N PRO A 208 -6.35 -29.02 -11.33
CA PRO A 208 -7.62 -28.58 -10.79
C PRO A 208 -8.77 -28.88 -11.75
N ASP A 209 -9.95 -29.12 -11.20
CA ASP A 209 -11.17 -29.23 -12.00
C ASP A 209 -11.51 -27.89 -12.63
N PRO A 210 -12.11 -27.87 -13.82
CA PRO A 210 -12.64 -26.66 -14.40
C PRO A 210 -13.62 -25.95 -13.46
N LEU A 211 -13.78 -24.65 -13.61
CA LEU A 211 -14.81 -23.91 -12.87
C LEU A 211 -16.19 -24.51 -13.16
N THR A 212 -16.99 -24.64 -12.12
CA THR A 212 -18.39 -25.01 -12.27
C THR A 212 -19.18 -23.88 -12.94
N VAL A 213 -20.39 -24.18 -13.42
CA VAL A 213 -21.30 -23.16 -13.98
C VAL A 213 -21.57 -22.04 -12.98
N GLU A 214 -21.77 -22.38 -11.70
CA GLU A 214 -21.98 -21.42 -10.61
C GLU A 214 -20.73 -20.54 -10.40
N GLU A 215 -19.55 -21.16 -10.37
CA GLU A 215 -18.28 -20.43 -10.23
C GLU A 215 -18.04 -19.48 -11.43
N GLU A 216 -18.36 -19.90 -12.65
CA GLU A 216 -18.26 -19.04 -13.83
C GLU A 216 -19.24 -17.86 -13.76
N CYS A 217 -20.45 -18.08 -13.24
CA CYS A 217 -21.41 -17.01 -12.99
C CYS A 217 -20.87 -16.01 -11.96
N ASP A 218 -20.29 -16.49 -10.88
CA ASP A 218 -19.68 -15.64 -9.85
C ASP A 218 -18.46 -14.87 -10.40
N LEU A 219 -17.68 -15.50 -11.26
CA LEU A 219 -16.59 -14.83 -11.95
C LEU A 219 -17.10 -13.69 -12.86
N GLN A 220 -18.17 -13.93 -13.58
CA GLN A 220 -18.80 -12.90 -14.43
C GLN A 220 -19.29 -11.72 -13.58
N LEU A 221 -19.88 -11.98 -12.41
CA LEU A 221 -20.25 -10.93 -11.47
C LEU A 221 -19.04 -10.13 -10.99
N ALA A 222 -17.93 -10.79 -10.70
CA ALA A 222 -16.70 -10.12 -10.29
C ALA A 222 -16.15 -9.22 -11.42
N HIS A 223 -16.12 -9.70 -12.64
CA HIS A 223 -15.77 -8.87 -13.81
C HIS A 223 -16.67 -7.66 -13.95
N GLU A 224 -17.97 -7.83 -13.76
CA GLU A 224 -18.95 -6.75 -13.86
C GLU A 224 -18.74 -5.69 -12.76
N ARG A 225 -18.45 -6.13 -11.52
CA ARG A 225 -18.13 -5.23 -10.42
C ARG A 225 -16.88 -4.40 -10.72
N LEU A 226 -15.82 -5.05 -11.18
CA LEU A 226 -14.58 -4.35 -11.53
C LEU A 226 -14.78 -3.39 -12.70
N ARG A 227 -15.57 -3.78 -13.70
CA ARG A 227 -15.95 -2.91 -14.84
C ARG A 227 -16.60 -1.62 -14.34
N LYS A 228 -17.59 -1.72 -13.46
CA LYS A 228 -18.28 -0.56 -12.89
C LYS A 228 -17.31 0.37 -12.15
N ILE A 229 -16.42 -0.19 -11.36
CA ILE A 229 -15.40 0.57 -10.63
C ILE A 229 -14.46 1.28 -11.61
N CYS A 230 -13.94 0.57 -12.61
CA CYS A 230 -13.00 1.14 -13.59
C CYS A 230 -13.65 2.25 -14.43
N GLU A 231 -14.88 2.07 -14.86
CA GLU A 231 -15.63 3.09 -15.62
C GLU A 231 -15.83 4.36 -14.77
N LYS A 232 -16.12 4.22 -13.49
CA LYS A 232 -16.20 5.37 -12.58
C LYS A 232 -14.86 6.07 -12.39
N CYS A 233 -13.77 5.32 -12.28
CA CYS A 233 -12.43 5.89 -12.23
C CYS A 233 -12.10 6.68 -13.51
N LEU A 234 -12.46 6.15 -14.66
CA LEU A 234 -12.26 6.85 -15.94
C LEU A 234 -13.11 8.14 -16.01
N GLU A 235 -14.39 8.08 -15.62
CA GLU A 235 -15.29 9.22 -15.58
C GLU A 235 -14.82 10.34 -14.65
N HIS A 236 -14.30 9.97 -13.47
CA HIS A 236 -13.86 10.92 -12.45
C HIS A 236 -12.37 11.30 -12.53
N ASP A 237 -11.66 10.76 -13.49
CA ASP A 237 -10.22 11.00 -13.67
C ASP A 237 -9.39 10.71 -12.41
N VAL A 238 -9.68 9.60 -11.75
CA VAL A 238 -8.91 9.13 -10.60
C VAL A 238 -8.41 7.71 -10.85
N PRO A 239 -7.10 7.45 -10.72
CA PRO A 239 -6.56 6.10 -10.89
C PRO A 239 -7.05 5.14 -9.81
N LEU A 240 -7.18 3.86 -10.18
CA LEU A 240 -7.47 2.76 -9.29
C LEU A 240 -6.18 2.00 -8.99
N LEU A 241 -5.93 1.77 -7.70
CA LEU A 241 -4.81 0.96 -7.25
C LEU A 241 -5.33 -0.33 -6.64
N ILE A 242 -4.93 -1.47 -7.22
CA ILE A 242 -5.34 -2.79 -6.75
C ILE A 242 -4.22 -3.34 -5.87
N ASP A 243 -4.54 -3.57 -4.59
CA ASP A 243 -3.60 -4.09 -3.61
C ASP A 243 -3.24 -5.56 -3.89
N ALA A 244 -2.01 -5.92 -3.54
CA ALA A 244 -1.55 -7.31 -3.55
C ALA A 244 -1.90 -8.00 -2.23
N GLU A 245 -2.06 -9.31 -2.31
CA GLU A 245 -2.34 -10.17 -1.17
C GLU A 245 -1.40 -11.38 -1.17
N ASP A 246 -1.74 -12.46 -0.49
CA ASP A 246 -0.86 -13.62 -0.41
C ASP A 246 -0.77 -14.40 -1.74
N THR A 247 0.28 -15.20 -1.89
CA THR A 247 0.57 -15.89 -3.15
C THR A 247 -0.47 -16.95 -3.52
N THR A 248 -1.30 -17.41 -2.58
CA THR A 248 -2.34 -18.40 -2.90
C THR A 248 -3.38 -17.85 -3.87
N ILE A 249 -3.66 -16.55 -3.79
CA ILE A 249 -4.68 -15.85 -4.58
C ILE A 249 -4.12 -14.76 -5.49
N GLN A 250 -2.84 -14.43 -5.37
CA GLN A 250 -2.25 -13.34 -6.13
C GLN A 250 -2.34 -13.50 -7.65
N PRO A 251 -2.17 -14.70 -8.24
CA PRO A 251 -2.35 -14.85 -9.70
C PRO A 251 -3.71 -14.37 -10.20
N ALA A 252 -4.79 -14.68 -9.48
CA ALA A 252 -6.13 -14.22 -9.85
C ALA A 252 -6.26 -12.69 -9.65
N ILE A 253 -5.66 -12.13 -8.62
CA ILE A 253 -5.65 -10.68 -8.39
C ILE A 253 -4.94 -9.96 -9.54
N ASP A 254 -3.76 -10.43 -9.93
CA ASP A 254 -3.01 -9.87 -11.07
C ASP A 254 -3.78 -10.03 -12.39
N TYR A 255 -4.48 -11.15 -12.58
CA TYR A 255 -5.33 -11.38 -13.73
C TYR A 255 -6.39 -10.26 -13.85
N PHE A 256 -7.11 -9.97 -12.78
CA PHE A 256 -8.08 -8.87 -12.77
C PHE A 256 -7.43 -7.51 -13.02
N ALA A 257 -6.33 -7.23 -12.34
CA ALA A 257 -5.63 -5.95 -12.46
C ALA A 257 -5.09 -5.73 -13.87
N TYR A 258 -4.45 -6.72 -14.44
CA TYR A 258 -3.83 -6.60 -15.77
C TYR A 258 -4.85 -6.62 -16.90
N SER A 259 -5.91 -7.39 -16.77
CA SER A 259 -7.03 -7.35 -17.72
C SER A 259 -7.70 -5.98 -17.74
N ALA A 260 -7.90 -5.39 -16.57
CA ALA A 260 -8.45 -4.05 -16.44
C ALA A 260 -7.50 -2.97 -16.98
N ALA A 261 -6.21 -3.08 -16.71
CA ALA A 261 -5.19 -2.14 -17.20
C ALA A 261 -5.13 -2.08 -18.73
N ILE A 262 -5.32 -3.20 -19.40
CA ILE A 262 -5.38 -3.28 -20.87
C ILE A 262 -6.60 -2.54 -21.42
N LYS A 263 -7.76 -2.66 -20.76
CA LYS A 263 -9.03 -2.08 -21.20
C LYS A 263 -9.18 -0.61 -20.84
N TYR A 264 -8.70 -0.21 -19.68
CA TYR A 264 -8.95 1.11 -19.09
C TYR A 264 -7.65 1.86 -18.88
N HIS A 265 -7.38 2.81 -19.72
CA HIS A 265 -6.25 3.73 -19.60
C HIS A 265 -6.59 5.01 -20.37
N LYS A 266 -5.83 6.06 -20.09
CA LYS A 266 -5.89 7.30 -20.86
C LYS A 266 -4.67 7.37 -21.74
N ASP A 267 -4.84 7.49 -23.04
CA ASP A 267 -3.78 7.61 -24.04
C ASP A 267 -2.43 7.01 -23.61
N ASP A 268 -1.56 7.82 -22.99
CA ASP A 268 -0.23 7.45 -22.50
C ASP A 268 -0.14 7.33 -20.97
N GLN A 269 -1.26 7.44 -20.25
CA GLN A 269 -1.31 7.38 -18.78
C GLN A 269 -2.04 6.13 -18.30
N PRO A 270 -1.45 5.34 -17.39
CA PRO A 270 -2.16 4.22 -16.78
C PRO A 270 -3.28 4.72 -15.86
N LEU A 271 -4.38 3.99 -15.85
CA LEU A 271 -5.51 4.22 -14.95
C LEU A 271 -5.58 3.16 -13.86
N ILE A 272 -5.25 1.92 -14.17
CA ILE A 272 -5.32 0.79 -13.26
C ILE A 272 -3.91 0.32 -12.92
N PHE A 273 -3.57 0.37 -11.64
CA PHE A 273 -2.25 -0.02 -11.12
C PHE A 273 -2.36 -1.34 -10.37
N GLY A 274 -1.47 -2.27 -10.69
CA GLY A 274 -1.25 -3.46 -9.87
C GLY A 274 -0.18 -3.21 -8.81
N THR A 275 -0.01 -4.15 -7.90
CA THR A 275 0.98 -4.06 -6.82
C THR A 275 1.98 -5.20 -6.91
N ILE A 276 3.25 -4.86 -6.80
CA ILE A 276 4.37 -5.80 -6.78
C ILE A 276 4.97 -5.84 -5.38
N GLN A 277 5.14 -7.04 -4.83
CA GLN A 277 5.71 -7.27 -3.50
C GLN A 277 7.17 -7.71 -3.64
N ALA A 278 8.09 -6.79 -3.36
CA ALA A 278 9.53 -6.99 -3.59
C ALA A 278 10.18 -8.05 -2.69
N TYR A 279 9.51 -8.48 -1.60
CA TYR A 279 10.04 -9.56 -0.77
C TYR A 279 9.97 -10.93 -1.47
N LEU A 280 9.23 -11.06 -2.56
CA LEU A 280 9.16 -12.27 -3.36
C LEU A 280 10.34 -12.37 -4.31
N LYS A 281 10.93 -13.57 -4.39
CA LYS A 281 12.11 -13.83 -5.25
C LYS A 281 11.86 -13.58 -6.73
N ASP A 282 10.63 -13.77 -7.20
CA ASP A 282 10.24 -13.60 -8.60
C ASP A 282 9.71 -12.19 -8.93
N ALA A 283 9.68 -11.28 -7.96
CA ALA A 283 9.00 -9.99 -8.10
C ALA A 283 9.50 -9.16 -9.27
N LYS A 284 10.80 -8.95 -9.37
CA LYS A 284 11.39 -8.13 -10.44
C LYS A 284 11.15 -8.75 -11.82
N GLU A 285 11.35 -10.05 -11.97
CA GLU A 285 11.16 -10.73 -13.23
C GLU A 285 9.70 -10.63 -13.70
N ARG A 286 8.72 -10.85 -12.80
CA ARG A 286 7.30 -10.69 -13.13
C ARG A 286 6.95 -9.25 -13.53
N MET A 287 7.46 -8.28 -12.83
CA MET A 287 7.22 -6.86 -13.13
C MET A 287 7.77 -6.48 -14.50
N VAL A 288 9.00 -6.88 -14.81
CA VAL A 288 9.65 -6.59 -16.08
C VAL A 288 8.93 -7.25 -17.24
N ILE A 289 8.54 -8.52 -17.10
CA ILE A 289 7.81 -9.26 -18.14
C ILE A 289 6.45 -8.60 -18.42
N ALA A 290 5.70 -8.24 -17.37
CA ALA A 290 4.42 -7.56 -17.51
C ALA A 290 4.58 -6.20 -18.19
N LYS A 291 5.56 -5.40 -17.77
CA LYS A 291 5.83 -4.07 -18.35
C LYS A 291 6.19 -4.16 -19.83
N LYS A 292 7.06 -5.10 -20.19
CA LYS A 292 7.45 -5.31 -21.61
C LYS A 292 6.28 -5.77 -22.46
N ALA A 293 5.43 -6.65 -21.94
CA ALA A 293 4.22 -7.08 -22.65
C ALA A 293 3.25 -5.92 -22.87
N ALA A 294 3.06 -5.07 -21.87
CA ALA A 294 2.23 -3.87 -21.99
C ALA A 294 2.77 -2.91 -23.06
N GLU A 295 4.08 -2.69 -23.09
CA GLU A 295 4.74 -1.85 -24.10
C GLU A 295 4.52 -2.37 -25.52
N LYS A 296 4.63 -3.68 -25.74
CA LYS A 296 4.33 -4.31 -27.04
C LYS A 296 2.88 -4.13 -27.47
N MET A 297 1.96 -4.08 -26.52
CA MET A 297 0.53 -3.82 -26.79
C MET A 297 0.22 -2.33 -26.97
N GLY A 298 1.17 -1.45 -26.72
CA GLY A 298 0.92 -0.01 -26.69
C GLY A 298 0.08 0.44 -25.50
N VAL A 299 0.10 -0.32 -24.41
CA VAL A 299 -0.67 -0.04 -23.17
C VAL A 299 0.24 0.59 -22.13
N PRO A 300 -0.10 1.77 -21.59
CA PRO A 300 0.62 2.33 -20.45
C PRO A 300 0.39 1.46 -19.22
N MET A 301 1.44 1.21 -18.42
CA MET A 301 1.34 0.34 -17.26
C MET A 301 1.98 0.98 -16.04
N GLY A 302 1.24 0.99 -14.94
CA GLY A 302 1.68 1.47 -13.64
C GLY A 302 1.67 0.39 -12.57
N PHE A 303 2.62 0.47 -11.65
CA PHE A 303 2.74 -0.41 -10.50
C PHE A 303 2.88 0.37 -9.21
N LYS A 304 2.27 -0.13 -8.14
CA LYS A 304 2.70 0.18 -6.78
C LYS A 304 3.74 -0.85 -6.37
N LEU A 305 4.86 -0.38 -5.86
CA LEU A 305 5.93 -1.23 -5.38
C LEU A 305 5.97 -1.17 -3.85
N VAL A 306 5.84 -2.32 -3.22
CA VAL A 306 5.89 -2.49 -1.77
C VAL A 306 6.91 -3.58 -1.42
N ARG A 307 7.24 -3.72 -0.13
CA ARG A 307 8.03 -4.89 0.30
C ARG A 307 7.18 -6.13 0.41
N GLY A 308 6.13 -6.09 1.21
CA GLY A 308 5.18 -7.19 1.36
C GLY A 308 4.67 -7.32 2.79
N ALA A 309 3.53 -7.98 2.97
CA ALA A 309 2.80 -8.00 4.24
C ALA A 309 2.45 -9.39 4.78
N TYR A 310 2.86 -10.48 4.10
CA TYR A 310 2.38 -11.84 4.40
C TYR A 310 3.50 -12.82 4.70
N MET A 311 4.66 -12.36 5.17
CA MET A 311 5.86 -13.18 5.30
C MET A 311 5.67 -14.43 6.15
N GLY A 312 5.01 -14.31 7.29
CA GLY A 312 4.80 -15.44 8.19
C GLY A 312 3.97 -16.54 7.56
N SER A 313 2.82 -16.18 6.99
CA SER A 313 1.92 -17.12 6.33
C SER A 313 2.55 -17.75 5.08
N GLU A 314 3.33 -16.98 4.32
CA GLU A 314 4.04 -17.48 3.13
C GLU A 314 5.11 -18.51 3.49
N LYS A 315 5.92 -18.24 4.50
CA LYS A 315 6.95 -19.18 4.99
C LYS A 315 6.34 -20.45 5.57
N GLU A 316 5.27 -20.30 6.36
CA GLU A 316 4.56 -21.43 6.96
C GLU A 316 3.94 -22.34 5.90
N LEU A 317 3.27 -21.76 4.90
CA LEU A 317 2.66 -22.54 3.82
C LEU A 317 3.71 -23.30 3.01
N ALA A 318 4.78 -22.64 2.58
CA ALA A 318 5.85 -23.28 1.83
C ALA A 318 6.48 -24.43 2.61
N SER A 319 6.76 -24.21 3.90
CA SER A 319 7.32 -25.23 4.79
C SER A 319 6.37 -26.42 4.95
N SER A 320 5.08 -26.17 5.15
CA SER A 320 4.07 -27.23 5.29
C SER A 320 3.93 -28.11 4.05
N LEU A 321 4.21 -27.56 2.87
CA LEU A 321 4.17 -28.27 1.60
C LEU A 321 5.54 -28.84 1.19
N GLY A 322 6.60 -28.63 1.98
CA GLY A 322 7.94 -29.16 1.72
C GLY A 322 8.73 -28.38 0.65
N PHE A 323 8.38 -27.13 0.42
CA PHE A 323 9.05 -26.26 -0.55
C PHE A 323 9.82 -25.13 0.13
N LYS A 324 10.79 -24.55 -0.59
CA LYS A 324 11.47 -23.34 -0.15
C LYS A 324 10.50 -22.17 -0.15
N SER A 325 10.68 -21.26 0.81
CA SER A 325 9.91 -20.02 0.87
C SER A 325 10.05 -19.20 -0.42
N PRO A 326 8.96 -18.62 -0.94
CA PRO A 326 9.03 -17.72 -2.09
C PRO A 326 9.64 -16.36 -1.75
N ILE A 327 9.83 -16.08 -0.47
CA ILE A 327 10.39 -14.83 0.05
C ILE A 327 11.91 -14.90 0.07
N HIS A 328 12.58 -13.78 -0.19
CA HIS A 328 14.03 -13.67 -0.07
C HIS A 328 14.53 -14.17 1.30
N ASP A 329 15.73 -14.72 1.29
CA ASP A 329 16.32 -15.33 2.50
C ASP A 329 16.70 -14.29 3.58
N SER A 330 16.87 -13.02 3.18
CA SER A 330 17.22 -11.93 4.08
C SER A 330 16.47 -10.65 3.76
N ILE A 331 16.36 -9.77 4.76
CA ILE A 331 15.76 -8.44 4.58
C ILE A 331 16.60 -7.58 3.62
N GLU A 332 17.92 -7.74 3.63
CA GLU A 332 18.84 -7.03 2.73
C GLU A 332 18.56 -7.37 1.27
N GLN A 333 18.25 -8.63 0.97
CA GLN A 333 17.84 -9.05 -0.38
C GLN A 333 16.50 -8.43 -0.79
N THR A 334 15.57 -8.30 0.13
CA THR A 334 14.31 -7.60 -0.10
C THR A 334 14.53 -6.13 -0.40
N HIS A 335 15.38 -5.46 0.37
CA HIS A 335 15.76 -4.07 0.11
C HIS A 335 16.42 -3.90 -1.25
N ALA A 336 17.33 -4.79 -1.60
CA ALA A 336 18.00 -4.78 -2.91
C ALA A 336 17.00 -4.98 -4.06
N CYS A 337 16.07 -5.90 -3.91
CA CYS A 337 15.01 -6.14 -4.90
C CYS A 337 14.09 -4.93 -5.05
N PHE A 338 13.64 -4.33 -3.95
CA PHE A 338 12.83 -3.12 -3.96
C PHE A 338 13.56 -1.99 -4.71
N ASN A 339 14.80 -1.73 -4.36
CA ASN A 339 15.60 -0.67 -4.98
C ASN A 339 15.83 -0.94 -6.48
N SER A 340 16.10 -2.18 -6.85
CA SER A 340 16.28 -2.59 -8.25
C SER A 340 14.99 -2.42 -9.08
N CYS A 341 13.86 -2.80 -8.53
CA CYS A 341 12.54 -2.58 -9.15
C CYS A 341 12.25 -1.08 -9.32
N ALA A 342 12.53 -0.29 -8.30
CA ALA A 342 12.33 1.16 -8.33
C ALA A 342 13.19 1.81 -9.43
N GLU A 343 14.46 1.46 -9.50
CA GLU A 343 15.38 1.98 -10.53
C GLU A 343 14.90 1.61 -11.94
N TYR A 344 14.49 0.37 -12.14
CA TYR A 344 13.95 -0.08 -13.43
C TYR A 344 12.74 0.77 -13.85
N MET A 345 11.77 0.99 -12.97
CA MET A 345 10.58 1.76 -13.30
C MET A 345 10.89 3.25 -13.52
N ILE A 346 11.84 3.81 -12.77
CA ILE A 346 12.28 5.20 -12.96
C ILE A 346 12.93 5.35 -14.35
N GLU A 347 13.77 4.40 -14.78
CA GLU A 347 14.36 4.39 -16.12
C GLU A 347 13.28 4.29 -17.21
N GLU A 348 12.27 3.44 -17.03
CA GLU A 348 11.14 3.33 -17.95
C GLU A 348 10.33 4.63 -18.05
N ILE A 349 10.12 5.33 -16.93
CA ILE A 349 9.47 6.64 -16.92
C ILE A 349 10.31 7.67 -17.71
N ALA A 350 11.61 7.69 -17.49
CA ALA A 350 12.51 8.60 -18.19
C ALA A 350 12.55 8.34 -19.71
N ASN A 351 12.37 7.10 -20.12
CA ASN A 351 12.34 6.71 -21.54
C ASN A 351 11.00 7.03 -22.22
N GLY A 352 10.00 7.51 -21.49
CA GLY A 352 8.70 7.88 -22.06
C GLY A 352 7.85 6.70 -22.54
N SER A 353 8.00 5.52 -21.93
CA SER A 353 7.30 4.29 -22.31
C SER A 353 5.87 4.14 -21.75
N GLY A 354 5.26 5.22 -21.24
CA GLY A 354 3.94 5.15 -20.60
C GLY A 354 3.98 4.45 -19.24
N ALA A 355 5.14 4.42 -18.60
CA ALA A 355 5.33 3.83 -17.28
C ALA A 355 4.95 4.79 -16.16
N ALA A 356 4.45 4.24 -15.07
CA ALA A 356 4.23 4.96 -13.82
C ALA A 356 4.53 4.03 -12.64
N VAL A 357 5.03 4.60 -11.55
CA VAL A 357 5.30 3.86 -10.32
C VAL A 357 4.94 4.66 -9.08
N VAL A 358 4.38 3.96 -8.10
CA VAL A 358 4.21 4.43 -6.73
C VAL A 358 5.17 3.64 -5.85
N LEU A 359 6.12 4.32 -5.26
CA LEU A 359 7.09 3.72 -4.35
C LEU A 359 6.56 3.84 -2.92
N ALA A 360 5.91 2.78 -2.46
CA ALA A 360 5.30 2.72 -1.14
C ALA A 360 6.31 2.15 -0.14
N THR A 361 6.98 3.03 0.58
CA THR A 361 8.04 2.66 1.52
C THR A 361 8.15 3.66 2.67
N HIS A 362 8.49 3.14 3.85
CA HIS A 362 8.93 3.92 5.01
C HIS A 362 10.46 3.92 5.16
N ASN A 363 11.16 3.24 4.26
CA ASN A 363 12.62 3.11 4.29
C ASN A 363 13.27 4.37 3.72
N ILE A 364 14.00 5.08 4.57
CA ILE A 364 14.64 6.35 4.21
C ILE A 364 15.70 6.15 3.13
N GLU A 365 16.51 5.09 3.22
CA GLU A 365 17.55 4.82 2.23
C GLU A 365 16.97 4.52 0.85
N SER A 366 15.91 3.73 0.78
CA SER A 366 15.20 3.49 -0.48
C SER A 366 14.59 4.78 -1.05
N GLY A 367 14.03 5.63 -0.20
CA GLY A 367 13.53 6.95 -0.59
C GLY A 367 14.63 7.83 -1.18
N LYS A 368 15.78 7.90 -0.53
CA LYS A 368 16.94 8.67 -1.00
C LYS A 368 17.48 8.14 -2.33
N LEU A 369 17.66 6.82 -2.45
CA LEU A 369 18.14 6.20 -3.69
C LEU A 369 17.22 6.48 -4.87
N ALA A 370 15.92 6.30 -4.70
CA ALA A 370 14.94 6.54 -5.74
C ALA A 370 14.88 8.04 -6.12
N ALA A 371 14.88 8.93 -5.14
CA ALA A 371 14.88 10.37 -5.37
C ALA A 371 16.14 10.82 -6.14
N THR A 372 17.31 10.32 -5.76
CA THR A 372 18.57 10.59 -6.45
C THR A 372 18.53 10.10 -7.89
N LYS A 373 18.08 8.86 -8.10
CA LYS A 373 17.93 8.27 -9.45
C LYS A 373 17.01 9.11 -10.33
N ALA A 374 15.87 9.53 -9.79
CA ALA A 374 14.91 10.36 -10.52
C ALA A 374 15.51 11.71 -10.96
N ILE A 375 16.23 12.36 -10.06
CA ILE A 375 16.91 13.62 -10.37
C ILE A 375 17.98 13.42 -11.43
N ASP A 376 18.81 12.40 -11.31
CA ASP A 376 19.87 12.07 -12.26
C ASP A 376 19.32 11.74 -13.65
N MET A 377 18.14 11.13 -13.72
CA MET A 377 17.44 10.82 -14.97
C MET A 377 16.65 12.01 -15.54
N GLY A 378 16.66 13.17 -14.87
CA GLY A 378 15.98 14.37 -15.33
C GLY A 378 14.46 14.31 -15.24
N ILE A 379 13.91 13.48 -14.38
CA ILE A 379 12.47 13.43 -14.14
C ILE A 379 12.05 14.70 -13.41
N LYS A 380 11.20 15.50 -14.07
CA LYS A 380 10.68 16.73 -13.48
C LYS A 380 9.57 16.44 -12.48
N ASN A 381 9.54 17.24 -11.42
CA ASN A 381 8.64 17.09 -10.28
C ASN A 381 7.14 17.16 -10.63
N GLU A 382 6.79 17.76 -11.74
CA GLU A 382 5.41 17.92 -12.20
C GLU A 382 4.82 16.64 -12.82
N ARG A 383 5.65 15.64 -13.12
CA ARG A 383 5.15 14.39 -13.69
C ARG A 383 4.55 13.49 -12.61
N GLN A 384 3.27 13.20 -12.72
CA GLN A 384 2.53 12.31 -11.83
C GLN A 384 2.93 10.82 -11.98
N ASN A 385 3.86 10.49 -12.88
CA ASN A 385 4.29 9.13 -13.16
C ASN A 385 5.17 8.53 -12.07
N LEU A 386 5.79 9.37 -11.24
CA LEU A 386 6.56 8.93 -10.07
C LEU A 386 5.94 9.53 -8.82
N GLN A 387 5.50 8.67 -7.92
CA GLN A 387 4.98 9.05 -6.62
C GLN A 387 5.61 8.23 -5.53
N PHE A 388 5.73 8.83 -4.34
CA PHE A 388 6.09 8.15 -3.11
C PHE A 388 4.84 8.03 -2.23
N ALA A 389 4.75 6.97 -1.46
CA ALA A 389 3.63 6.78 -0.55
C ALA A 389 4.10 6.19 0.79
N GLN A 390 3.44 6.64 1.84
CA GLN A 390 3.59 6.12 3.19
C GLN A 390 2.21 5.93 3.81
N LEU A 391 2.11 5.10 4.83
CA LEU A 391 0.87 4.95 5.58
C LEU A 391 0.57 6.24 6.36
N TYR A 392 -0.69 6.61 6.41
CA TYR A 392 -1.14 7.75 7.21
C TYR A 392 -0.76 7.57 8.68
N GLY A 393 -0.15 8.58 9.26
CA GLY A 393 0.35 8.55 10.63
C GLY A 393 1.72 7.90 10.81
N MET A 394 2.37 7.48 9.72
CA MET A 394 3.70 6.87 9.77
C MET A 394 4.65 7.55 8.80
N ALA A 395 5.95 7.52 9.14
CA ALA A 395 7.03 8.03 8.31
C ALA A 395 6.82 9.49 7.83
N ASP A 396 6.27 10.34 8.67
CA ASP A 396 5.98 11.74 8.31
C ASP A 396 7.25 12.52 8.00
N GLY A 397 8.36 12.23 8.65
CA GLY A 397 9.65 12.81 8.31
C GLY A 397 10.04 12.54 6.85
N LEU A 398 9.94 11.30 6.43
CA LEU A 398 10.20 10.91 5.03
C LEU A 398 9.19 11.56 4.08
N SER A 399 7.91 11.54 4.44
CA SER A 399 6.85 12.14 3.60
C SER A 399 7.11 13.61 3.33
N PHE A 400 7.35 14.38 4.37
CA PHE A 400 7.60 15.82 4.24
C PHE A 400 8.97 16.12 3.63
N GLY A 401 9.97 15.29 3.93
CA GLY A 401 11.30 15.43 3.31
C GLY A 401 11.26 15.25 1.79
N LEU A 402 10.55 14.25 1.32
CA LEU A 402 10.35 14.02 -0.13
C LEU A 402 9.51 15.11 -0.77
N ARG A 403 8.46 15.56 -0.10
CA ARG A 403 7.67 16.72 -0.56
C ARG A 403 8.54 17.95 -0.75
N ASN A 404 9.37 18.27 0.23
CA ASN A 404 10.25 19.46 0.18
C ASN A 404 11.32 19.33 -0.90
N ALA A 405 11.72 18.10 -1.25
CA ALA A 405 12.59 17.82 -2.39
C ALA A 405 11.87 17.93 -3.75
N GLY A 406 10.57 18.22 -3.75
CA GLY A 406 9.76 18.45 -4.94
C GLY A 406 9.03 17.23 -5.48
N PHE A 407 9.02 16.12 -4.78
CA PHE A 407 8.33 14.91 -5.23
C PHE A 407 6.87 14.88 -4.84
N GLN A 408 6.08 14.15 -5.61
CA GLN A 408 4.69 13.84 -5.28
C GLN A 408 4.67 12.79 -4.18
N VAL A 409 3.97 13.08 -3.09
CA VAL A 409 3.86 12.17 -1.94
C VAL A 409 2.39 12.00 -1.58
N SER A 410 1.98 10.75 -1.43
CA SER A 410 0.64 10.38 -1.01
C SER A 410 0.67 9.67 0.34
N LYS A 411 -0.38 9.87 1.12
CA LYS A 411 -0.64 9.06 2.32
C LYS A 411 -1.73 8.04 2.02
N TYR A 412 -1.49 6.80 2.42
CA TYR A 412 -2.49 5.73 2.35
C TYR A 412 -3.47 5.91 3.48
N LEU A 413 -4.72 6.25 3.15
CA LEU A 413 -5.76 6.65 4.08
C LEU A 413 -6.83 5.56 4.22
N PRO A 414 -6.71 4.64 5.17
CA PRO A 414 -7.83 3.74 5.47
C PRO A 414 -8.95 4.50 6.18
N PHE A 415 -10.18 4.18 5.82
CA PHE A 415 -11.38 4.73 6.47
C PHE A 415 -12.48 3.69 6.57
N GLY A 416 -13.40 3.93 7.46
CA GLY A 416 -14.52 3.06 7.78
C GLY A 416 -14.80 3.04 9.28
N PRO A 417 -15.88 2.38 9.71
CA PRO A 417 -16.21 2.25 11.13
C PRO A 417 -15.06 1.59 11.92
N VAL A 418 -14.80 2.09 13.12
CA VAL A 418 -13.67 1.62 13.95
C VAL A 418 -13.73 0.10 14.20
N GLU A 419 -14.91 -0.46 14.35
CA GLU A 419 -15.11 -1.89 14.56
C GLU A 419 -14.65 -2.74 13.38
N GLN A 420 -14.76 -2.22 12.16
CA GLN A 420 -14.43 -2.93 10.94
C GLN A 420 -12.95 -2.86 10.57
N ILE A 421 -12.22 -1.89 11.12
CA ILE A 421 -10.80 -1.70 10.81
C ILE A 421 -9.87 -1.94 11.99
N MET A 422 -10.36 -2.62 13.03
CA MET A 422 -9.55 -2.96 14.21
C MET A 422 -8.30 -3.75 13.89
N HIS A 423 -8.35 -4.70 12.96
CA HIS A 423 -7.17 -5.47 12.56
C HIS A 423 -6.07 -4.58 11.97
N TYR A 424 -6.45 -3.59 11.18
CA TYR A 424 -5.52 -2.59 10.67
C TYR A 424 -4.84 -1.83 11.82
N LEU A 425 -5.63 -1.37 12.80
CA LEU A 425 -5.11 -0.63 13.95
C LEU A 425 -4.20 -1.46 14.83
N MET A 426 -4.54 -2.74 15.03
CA MET A 426 -3.71 -3.67 15.81
C MET A 426 -2.34 -3.88 15.14
N ARG A 427 -2.29 -4.01 13.83
CA ARG A 427 -1.01 -4.08 13.10
C ARG A 427 -0.19 -2.80 13.27
N ARG A 428 -0.85 -1.63 13.23
CA ARG A 428 -0.15 -0.35 13.46
C ARG A 428 0.38 -0.23 14.87
N ALA A 429 -0.38 -0.66 15.86
CA ALA A 429 0.07 -0.68 17.25
C ALA A 429 1.31 -1.58 17.43
N GLU A 430 1.30 -2.76 16.83
CA GLU A 430 2.43 -3.69 16.90
C GLU A 430 3.68 -3.14 16.21
N GLU A 431 3.54 -2.53 15.04
CA GLU A 431 4.66 -1.93 14.30
C GLU A 431 5.33 -0.78 15.05
N ASN A 432 4.57 -0.04 15.85
CA ASN A 432 5.06 1.14 16.56
C ASN A 432 5.45 0.85 18.01
N ARG A 433 5.34 -0.42 18.47
CA ARG A 433 5.68 -0.77 19.85
C ARG A 433 7.19 -0.69 20.09
N GLY A 434 7.56 -0.24 21.26
CA GLY A 434 8.94 -0.13 21.70
C GLY A 434 9.62 1.19 21.31
N MET A 435 10.62 1.58 22.10
CA MET A 435 11.31 2.85 21.95
C MET A 435 12.20 2.91 20.70
N LEU A 436 12.57 1.75 20.14
CA LEU A 436 13.43 1.61 18.94
C LEU A 436 12.60 1.23 17.70
N SER A 437 11.30 1.43 17.74
CA SER A 437 10.40 1.15 16.61
C SER A 437 10.64 2.12 15.44
N THR A 438 9.99 1.83 14.31
CA THR A 438 10.04 2.66 13.10
C THR A 438 9.64 4.13 13.33
N SER A 439 8.83 4.40 14.36
CA SER A 439 8.39 5.75 14.72
C SER A 439 9.39 6.55 15.57
N ALA A 440 10.49 5.96 16.00
CA ALA A 440 11.46 6.63 16.88
C ALA A 440 12.03 7.92 16.25
N PHE A 441 12.37 7.86 14.97
CA PHE A 441 12.89 9.01 14.24
C PHE A 441 11.85 10.11 14.10
N ASP A 442 10.63 9.77 13.74
CA ASP A 442 9.52 10.74 13.61
C ASP A 442 9.21 11.41 14.95
N ARG A 443 9.20 10.64 16.05
CA ARG A 443 9.00 11.21 17.39
C ARG A 443 10.08 12.23 17.74
N GLN A 444 11.31 11.95 17.38
CA GLN A 444 12.43 12.87 17.61
C GLN A 444 12.26 14.17 16.81
N LEU A 445 11.91 14.08 15.53
CA LEU A 445 11.67 15.24 14.67
C LEU A 445 10.48 16.07 15.17
N MET A 446 9.38 15.44 15.55
CA MET A 446 8.20 16.12 16.10
C MET A 446 8.50 16.86 17.40
N ARG A 447 9.28 16.26 18.31
CA ARG A 447 9.71 16.91 19.56
C ARG A 447 10.55 18.14 19.29
N LYS A 448 11.49 18.07 18.36
CA LYS A 448 12.31 19.22 17.97
C LYS A 448 11.45 20.38 17.46
N GLU A 449 10.49 20.10 16.60
CA GLU A 449 9.59 21.12 16.07
C GLU A 449 8.66 21.69 17.14
N LEU A 450 8.12 20.88 18.01
CA LEU A 450 7.29 21.33 19.14
C LEU A 450 8.09 22.23 20.08
N SER A 451 9.32 21.84 20.44
CA SER A 451 10.21 22.66 21.26
C SER A 451 10.46 24.03 20.61
N ARG A 452 10.76 24.05 19.32
CA ARG A 452 10.97 25.29 18.57
C ARG A 452 9.72 26.18 18.62
N ARG A 453 8.52 25.63 18.39
CA ARG A 453 7.26 26.39 18.41
C ARG A 453 6.96 26.97 19.79
N PHE A 454 7.20 26.21 20.85
CA PHE A 454 6.99 26.68 22.23
C PHE A 454 8.00 27.77 22.62
N GLU A 455 9.27 27.66 22.21
CA GLU A 455 10.28 28.69 22.44
C GLU A 455 9.90 30.02 21.75
N VAL A 456 9.44 29.96 20.51
CA VAL A 456 8.98 31.15 19.76
C VAL A 456 7.74 31.78 20.41
N ALA A 457 6.81 30.96 20.95
CA ALA A 457 5.60 31.46 21.60
C ALA A 457 5.88 32.14 22.96
N THR A 458 7.00 31.80 23.61
CA THR A 458 7.39 32.35 24.94
C THR A 458 8.38 33.50 24.84
N SER A 459 8.95 33.77 23.69
CA SER A 459 9.83 34.93 23.41
C SER A 459 9.03 36.13 22.93
#